data_4a08ff4fd165ee36692b834ed42ce856
#
_entry.id   4a08ff4fd165ee36692b834ed42ce856
#
_cell.length_a   1.000
_cell.length_b   1.000
_cell.length_c   1.000
_cell.angle_alpha   90.00
_cell.angle_beta   90.00
_cell.angle_gamma   90.00
#
_symmetry.space_group_name_H-M   'P 1'
#
loop_
_entity.id
_entity.type
_entity.pdbx_description
1 polymer ?
#
loop_
_entity_poly.entity_id
_entity_poly.type
_entity_poly.pdbx_seq_one_letter_code
_entity_poly.pdbx_strand_id
1 'polypeptide(L)'
;MPHISGNFERIPDSIAAVLGDRKGKADGLGKSAAQVFVFDDYVLKVRPEGGWDTVDTQILRWMSGKVPVPQVAAHEVKDGRDWLLMTRIRGKELCDPSVMENPVLLLDCMAEALHTLWAVPVKDCPFERPVEGNLAHAEAAILAGRFDCSDSEPETFGPGGFENPKALLDWLKTHLPPMDAAVTHGDFCLPNLFTDGTRFTGFIDVGSAGICDRWMDLALGWRSLKHNSDGHYGKIYPKIDPDDLFRAAGVAKDEEKLRYYILLDDLN
;
A
#
# COMPACT_ATOMS: atom_id res chain seq x y z
N MET A 1 -21.19 -4.81 24.64
CA MET A 1 -21.28 -4.55 23.18
C MET A 1 -20.09 -3.69 22.79
N PRO A 2 -19.39 -3.99 21.68
CA PRO A 2 -18.26 -3.18 21.27
C PRO A 2 -18.70 -1.71 21.07
N HIS A 3 -17.93 -0.79 21.62
CA HIS A 3 -18.16 0.64 21.47
C HIS A 3 -17.33 1.15 20.30
N ILE A 4 -17.98 1.39 19.15
CA ILE A 4 -17.43 2.16 18.04
C ILE A 4 -18.25 3.44 17.88
N SER A 5 -17.58 4.58 17.78
CA SER A 5 -18.22 5.87 17.50
C SER A 5 -18.45 5.99 15.98
N GLY A 6 -19.47 5.31 15.48
CA GLY A 6 -19.89 5.38 14.07
C GLY A 6 -21.41 5.27 13.95
N ASN A 7 -21.97 5.81 12.86
CA ASN A 7 -23.41 5.76 12.55
C ASN A 7 -23.83 4.36 12.05
N PHE A 8 -23.56 3.31 12.85
CA PHE A 8 -24.00 1.96 12.53
C PHE A 8 -25.14 1.57 13.46
N GLU A 9 -26.29 1.17 12.89
CA GLU A 9 -27.42 0.69 13.68
C GLU A 9 -27.07 -0.62 14.42
N ARG A 10 -26.24 -1.49 13.79
CA ARG A 10 -25.80 -2.74 14.40
C ARG A 10 -24.50 -3.26 13.76
N ILE A 11 -23.57 -3.67 14.60
CA ILE A 11 -22.37 -4.42 14.19
C ILE A 11 -22.77 -5.88 13.93
N PRO A 12 -22.24 -6.55 12.88
CA PRO A 12 -22.47 -7.98 12.65
C PRO A 12 -22.13 -8.84 13.87
N ASP A 13 -22.93 -9.87 14.12
CA ASP A 13 -22.78 -10.70 15.32
C ASP A 13 -21.44 -11.46 15.32
N SER A 14 -20.90 -11.86 14.16
CA SER A 14 -19.58 -12.46 14.00
C SER A 14 -18.46 -11.52 14.44
N ILE A 15 -18.55 -10.24 14.09
CA ILE A 15 -17.59 -9.20 14.49
C ILE A 15 -17.72 -8.90 15.98
N ALA A 16 -18.96 -8.71 16.46
CA ALA A 16 -19.26 -8.43 17.85
C ALA A 16 -18.78 -9.55 18.80
N ALA A 17 -18.90 -10.82 18.39
CA ALA A 17 -18.44 -11.97 19.16
C ALA A 17 -16.91 -11.95 19.41
N VAL A 18 -16.13 -11.53 18.41
CA VAL A 18 -14.67 -11.40 18.55
C VAL A 18 -14.28 -10.17 19.37
N LEU A 19 -14.95 -9.04 19.12
CA LEU A 19 -14.63 -7.78 19.79
C LEU A 19 -15.02 -7.75 21.27
N GLY A 20 -16.13 -8.41 21.65
CA GLY A 20 -16.62 -8.36 23.03
C GLY A 20 -16.93 -6.93 23.47
N ASP A 21 -16.40 -6.52 24.62
CA ASP A 21 -16.60 -5.16 25.18
C ASP A 21 -15.44 -4.19 24.86
N ARG A 22 -14.62 -4.51 23.85
CA ARG A 22 -13.49 -3.66 23.45
C ARG A 22 -13.99 -2.32 22.91
N LYS A 23 -13.21 -1.27 23.17
CA LYS A 23 -13.47 0.08 22.68
C LYS A 23 -12.56 0.37 21.49
N GLY A 24 -13.14 0.68 20.34
CA GLY A 24 -12.43 1.12 19.14
C GLY A 24 -12.44 2.63 19.01
N LYS A 25 -11.32 3.17 18.52
CA LYS A 25 -11.21 4.57 18.11
C LYS A 25 -11.31 4.63 16.59
N ALA A 26 -12.10 5.57 16.06
CA ALA A 26 -12.11 5.85 14.64
C ALA A 26 -10.73 6.39 14.24
N ASP A 27 -10.17 5.83 13.18
CA ASP A 27 -8.98 6.35 12.51
C ASP A 27 -9.44 7.29 11.40
N GLY A 28 -9.08 8.56 11.51
CA GLY A 28 -9.42 9.59 10.52
C GLY A 28 -8.36 9.79 9.44
N LEU A 29 -7.31 8.96 9.40
CA LEU A 29 -6.15 9.19 8.55
C LEU A 29 -6.23 8.50 7.17
N GLY A 30 -7.23 7.64 6.91
CA GLY A 30 -7.33 6.92 5.64
C GLY A 30 -7.89 7.77 4.50
N LYS A 31 -7.21 7.82 3.34
CA LYS A 31 -7.71 8.42 2.08
C LYS A 31 -8.84 7.60 1.41
N SER A 32 -9.08 6.37 1.86
CA SER A 32 -10.08 5.46 1.28
C SER A 32 -11.50 5.74 1.80
N ALA A 33 -12.53 5.36 1.02
CA ALA A 33 -13.93 5.40 1.44
C ALA A 33 -14.25 4.45 2.62
N ALA A 34 -13.26 3.74 3.15
CA ALA A 34 -13.39 2.84 4.28
C ALA A 34 -13.44 3.61 5.60
N GLN A 35 -14.33 3.18 6.49
CA GLN A 35 -14.26 3.58 7.90
C GLN A 35 -13.37 2.59 8.63
N VAL A 36 -12.32 3.09 9.30
CA VAL A 36 -11.35 2.28 10.03
C VAL A 36 -11.50 2.54 11.52
N PHE A 37 -11.55 1.44 12.30
CA PHE A 37 -11.61 1.50 13.77
C PHE A 37 -10.48 0.67 14.35
N VAL A 38 -9.65 1.31 15.16
CA VAL A 38 -8.48 0.70 15.79
C VAL A 38 -8.81 0.32 17.23
N PHE A 39 -8.60 -0.94 17.56
CA PHE A 39 -8.66 -1.53 18.91
C PHE A 39 -7.26 -1.89 19.36
N ASP A 40 -7.11 -2.33 20.61
CA ASP A 40 -5.79 -2.73 21.14
C ASP A 40 -5.15 -3.86 20.31
N ASP A 41 -5.93 -4.91 19.97
CA ASP A 41 -5.46 -6.11 19.26
C ASP A 41 -6.01 -6.27 17.85
N TYR A 42 -6.98 -5.43 17.45
CA TYR A 42 -7.70 -5.56 16.19
C TYR A 42 -7.82 -4.24 15.44
N VAL A 43 -8.03 -4.36 14.13
CA VAL A 43 -8.47 -3.27 13.26
C VAL A 43 -9.73 -3.74 12.54
N LEU A 44 -10.78 -2.93 12.56
CA LEU A 44 -12.01 -3.14 11.81
C LEU A 44 -12.07 -2.16 10.65
N LYS A 45 -12.09 -2.66 9.43
CA LYS A 45 -12.39 -1.89 8.22
C LYS A 45 -13.84 -2.14 7.81
N VAL A 46 -14.59 -1.06 7.53
CA VAL A 46 -15.97 -1.12 7.07
C VAL A 46 -16.10 -0.32 5.79
N ARG A 47 -16.54 -0.95 4.73
CA ARG A 47 -16.65 -0.37 3.38
C ARG A 47 -18.04 -0.59 2.78
N PRO A 48 -18.48 0.15 1.77
CA PRO A 48 -19.65 -0.19 0.98
C PRO A 48 -19.48 -1.57 0.33
N GLU A 49 -20.55 -2.37 0.24
CA GLU A 49 -20.57 -3.65 -0.48
C GLU A 49 -20.28 -3.42 -1.97
N GLY A 50 -19.53 -4.32 -2.60
CA GLY A 50 -19.20 -4.26 -4.03
C GLY A 50 -17.98 -3.39 -4.36
N GLY A 51 -17.27 -2.90 -3.36
CA GLY A 51 -15.89 -2.38 -3.53
C GLY A 51 -14.91 -3.48 -3.94
N TRP A 52 -13.64 -3.14 -4.14
CA TRP A 52 -12.52 -4.00 -4.60
C TRP A 52 -12.22 -5.23 -3.70
N ASP A 53 -13.01 -5.57 -2.73
CA ASP A 53 -12.63 -5.97 -1.38
C ASP A 53 -12.81 -7.46 -1.06
N THR A 54 -13.45 -8.23 -1.90
CA THR A 54 -13.43 -9.70 -1.76
C THR A 54 -12.01 -10.26 -1.99
N VAL A 55 -11.20 -9.52 -2.76
CA VAL A 55 -9.82 -9.89 -3.06
C VAL A 55 -8.91 -9.62 -1.87
N ASP A 56 -9.07 -8.50 -1.13
CA ASP A 56 -8.24 -8.15 0.03
C ASP A 56 -8.25 -9.26 1.09
N THR A 57 -9.43 -9.77 1.43
CA THR A 57 -9.57 -10.84 2.41
C THR A 57 -8.92 -12.15 1.94
N GLN A 58 -8.98 -12.45 0.65
CA GLN A 58 -8.32 -13.63 0.07
C GLN A 58 -6.80 -13.47 0.09
N ILE A 59 -6.30 -12.30 -0.26
CA ILE A 59 -4.87 -11.96 -0.20
C ILE A 59 -4.35 -12.07 1.23
N LEU A 60 -5.00 -11.44 2.20
CA LEU A 60 -4.63 -11.53 3.61
C LEU A 60 -4.56 -12.98 4.10
N ARG A 61 -5.56 -13.80 3.77
CA ARG A 61 -5.57 -15.22 4.13
C ARG A 61 -4.43 -15.99 3.48
N TRP A 62 -4.14 -15.70 2.22
CA TRP A 62 -3.05 -16.37 1.49
C TRP A 62 -1.66 -15.94 2.00
N MET A 63 -1.46 -14.65 2.30
CA MET A 63 -0.21 -14.11 2.83
C MET A 63 0.04 -14.54 4.27
N SER A 64 -1.02 -14.82 5.03
CA SER A 64 -0.92 -15.26 6.42
C SER A 64 -0.04 -16.51 6.55
N GLY A 65 0.96 -16.43 7.43
CA GLY A 65 1.96 -17.50 7.63
C GLY A 65 3.11 -17.53 6.60
N LYS A 66 3.06 -16.67 5.56
CA LYS A 66 4.17 -16.50 4.60
C LYS A 66 4.95 -15.22 4.88
N VAL A 67 4.23 -14.13 5.11
CA VAL A 67 4.78 -12.82 5.45
C VAL A 67 4.01 -12.22 6.63
N PRO A 68 4.59 -11.29 7.39
CA PRO A 68 3.92 -10.68 8.54
C PRO A 68 2.85 -9.67 8.07
N VAL A 69 1.60 -10.11 8.03
CA VAL A 69 0.41 -9.32 7.68
C VAL A 69 -0.68 -9.52 8.75
N PRO A 70 -1.67 -8.62 8.85
CA PRO A 70 -2.85 -8.84 9.67
C PRO A 70 -3.52 -10.17 9.36
N GLN A 71 -4.00 -10.86 10.39
CA GLN A 71 -4.78 -12.09 10.24
C GLN A 71 -6.27 -11.77 10.25
N VAL A 72 -7.05 -12.34 9.34
CA VAL A 72 -8.50 -12.20 9.32
C VAL A 72 -9.11 -12.88 10.54
N ALA A 73 -9.65 -12.08 11.45
CA ALA A 73 -10.32 -12.57 12.67
C ALA A 73 -11.80 -12.84 12.41
N ALA A 74 -12.48 -11.98 11.64
CA ALA A 74 -13.84 -12.19 11.16
C ALA A 74 -14.08 -11.37 9.89
N HIS A 75 -14.98 -11.86 9.03
CA HIS A 75 -15.39 -11.17 7.82
C HIS A 75 -16.86 -11.44 7.54
N GLU A 76 -17.64 -10.42 7.31
CA GLU A 76 -19.08 -10.54 7.00
C GLU A 76 -19.50 -9.41 6.07
N VAL A 77 -20.30 -9.75 5.05
CA VAL A 77 -21.01 -8.77 4.21
C VAL A 77 -22.44 -8.68 4.73
N LYS A 78 -22.83 -7.48 5.17
CA LYS A 78 -24.15 -7.27 5.78
C LYS A 78 -24.61 -5.84 5.63
N ASP A 79 -25.90 -5.67 5.33
CA ASP A 79 -26.59 -4.39 5.21
C ASP A 79 -25.89 -3.43 4.23
N GLY A 80 -25.47 -3.97 3.05
CA GLY A 80 -24.79 -3.21 2.00
C GLY A 80 -23.36 -2.78 2.37
N ARG A 81 -22.73 -3.46 3.34
CA ARG A 81 -21.37 -3.17 3.81
C ARG A 81 -20.54 -4.42 3.94
N ASP A 82 -19.26 -4.28 3.65
CA ASP A 82 -18.23 -5.28 3.88
C ASP A 82 -17.50 -4.95 5.19
N TRP A 83 -17.50 -5.90 6.13
CA TRP A 83 -16.95 -5.79 7.47
C TRP A 83 -15.77 -6.73 7.62
N LEU A 84 -14.57 -6.20 7.66
CA LEU A 84 -13.34 -6.96 7.83
C LEU A 84 -12.68 -6.63 9.16
N LEU A 85 -12.72 -7.60 10.09
CA LEU A 85 -11.97 -7.55 11.35
C LEU A 85 -10.69 -8.33 11.20
N MET A 86 -9.56 -7.69 11.48
CA MET A 86 -8.24 -8.29 11.39
C MET A 86 -7.41 -7.99 12.64
N THR A 87 -6.37 -8.79 12.89
CA THR A 87 -5.41 -8.51 13.95
C THR A 87 -4.63 -7.24 13.63
N ARG A 88 -4.20 -6.53 14.68
CA ARG A 88 -3.42 -5.32 14.53
C ARG A 88 -1.92 -5.65 14.44
N ILE A 89 -1.23 -5.12 13.43
CA ILE A 89 0.24 -5.08 13.41
C ILE A 89 0.71 -4.12 14.49
N ARG A 90 1.63 -4.57 15.33
CA ARG A 90 2.17 -3.76 16.43
C ARG A 90 3.44 -3.06 15.99
N GLY A 91 3.67 -1.90 16.57
CA GLY A 91 4.83 -1.06 16.28
C GLY A 91 4.43 0.31 15.78
N LYS A 92 5.34 0.96 15.06
CA LYS A 92 5.19 2.26 14.45
C LYS A 92 5.29 2.12 12.94
N GLU A 93 4.54 2.94 12.23
CA GLU A 93 4.72 3.12 10.79
C GLU A 93 6.12 3.64 10.49
N LEU A 94 6.70 3.29 9.35
CA LEU A 94 8.04 3.77 9.00
C LEU A 94 8.07 5.30 8.75
N CYS A 95 6.93 5.95 8.51
CA CYS A 95 6.81 7.40 8.44
C CYS A 95 6.73 8.09 9.81
N ASP A 96 6.68 7.35 10.94
CA ASP A 96 6.72 7.96 12.29
C ASP A 96 7.98 8.81 12.45
N PRO A 97 7.90 10.04 12.96
CA PRO A 97 9.05 10.93 13.10
C PRO A 97 10.24 10.31 13.82
N SER A 98 10.02 9.45 14.82
CA SER A 98 11.12 8.80 15.54
C SER A 98 11.85 7.74 14.72
N VAL A 99 11.18 7.14 13.71
CA VAL A 99 11.80 6.21 12.75
C VAL A 99 12.55 7.00 11.69
N MET A 100 11.91 8.05 11.14
CA MET A 100 12.51 8.95 10.14
C MET A 100 13.79 9.63 10.63
N GLU A 101 13.94 9.85 11.94
CA GLU A 101 15.17 10.39 12.55
C GLU A 101 16.32 9.37 12.62
N ASN A 102 16.05 8.10 12.30
CA ASN A 102 17.05 7.03 12.25
C ASN A 102 17.11 6.39 10.84
N PRO A 103 17.84 7.00 9.88
CA PRO A 103 17.90 6.51 8.50
C PRO A 103 18.38 5.07 8.34
N VAL A 104 19.27 4.61 9.23
CA VAL A 104 19.77 3.22 9.20
C VAL A 104 18.63 2.24 9.48
N LEU A 105 17.92 2.43 10.59
CA LEU A 105 16.76 1.59 10.94
C LEU A 105 15.70 1.64 9.84
N LEU A 106 15.40 2.83 9.32
CA LEU A 106 14.40 3.03 8.27
C LEU A 106 14.74 2.21 7.02
N LEU A 107 15.94 2.36 6.50
CA LEU A 107 16.39 1.67 5.29
C LEU A 107 16.53 0.16 5.50
N ASP A 108 17.04 -0.28 6.66
CA ASP A 108 17.11 -1.70 7.03
C ASP A 108 15.71 -2.33 7.06
N CYS A 109 14.73 -1.65 7.66
CA CYS A 109 13.33 -2.12 7.68
C CYS A 109 12.71 -2.19 6.29
N MET A 110 12.95 -1.19 5.42
CA MET A 110 12.47 -1.22 4.05
C MET A 110 13.09 -2.37 3.24
N ALA A 111 14.39 -2.58 3.37
CA ALA A 111 15.10 -3.68 2.72
C ALA A 111 14.60 -5.04 3.22
N GLU A 112 14.43 -5.22 4.54
CA GLU A 112 13.88 -6.44 5.14
C GLU A 112 12.47 -6.71 4.63
N ALA A 113 11.63 -5.69 4.50
CA ALA A 113 10.28 -5.78 3.97
C ALA A 113 10.29 -6.26 2.50
N LEU A 114 11.09 -5.65 1.63
CA LEU A 114 11.23 -6.06 0.23
C LEU A 114 11.72 -7.51 0.12
N HIS A 115 12.77 -7.87 0.85
CA HIS A 115 13.31 -9.23 0.84
C HIS A 115 12.31 -10.26 1.37
N THR A 116 11.47 -9.89 2.35
CA THR A 116 10.40 -10.73 2.87
C THR A 116 9.36 -11.08 1.79
N LEU A 117 8.98 -10.11 0.96
CA LEU A 117 8.08 -10.34 -0.17
C LEU A 117 8.75 -11.17 -1.27
N TRP A 118 9.97 -10.82 -1.66
CA TRP A 118 10.69 -11.51 -2.74
C TRP A 118 11.10 -12.95 -2.39
N ALA A 119 11.18 -13.29 -1.11
CA ALA A 119 11.41 -14.66 -0.65
C ALA A 119 10.21 -15.59 -0.89
N VAL A 120 9.01 -15.03 -1.11
CA VAL A 120 7.82 -15.82 -1.43
C VAL A 120 7.93 -16.29 -2.89
N PRO A 121 7.91 -17.62 -3.16
CA PRO A 121 8.03 -18.12 -4.52
C PRO A 121 6.87 -17.64 -5.41
N VAL A 122 7.17 -17.03 -6.54
CA VAL A 122 6.18 -16.52 -7.51
C VAL A 122 5.17 -17.60 -7.91
N LYS A 123 5.64 -18.85 -8.13
CA LYS A 123 4.78 -20.00 -8.50
C LYS A 123 3.71 -20.35 -7.46
N ASP A 124 3.88 -19.90 -6.22
CA ASP A 124 2.96 -20.20 -5.12
C ASP A 124 1.92 -19.07 -4.94
N CYS A 125 2.07 -17.95 -5.67
CA CYS A 125 1.15 -16.82 -5.59
C CYS A 125 0.01 -16.96 -6.61
N PRO A 126 -1.26 -17.02 -6.17
CA PRO A 126 -2.40 -17.15 -7.06
C PRO A 126 -2.92 -15.80 -7.60
N PHE A 127 -2.31 -14.69 -7.20
CA PHE A 127 -2.75 -13.34 -7.56
C PHE A 127 -1.77 -12.73 -8.56
N GLU A 128 -2.22 -12.55 -9.78
CA GLU A 128 -1.47 -11.82 -10.80
C GLU A 128 -1.88 -10.35 -10.79
N ARG A 129 -0.89 -9.46 -10.87
CA ARG A 129 -1.07 -8.00 -10.94
C ARG A 129 -0.29 -7.46 -12.14
N PRO A 130 -0.62 -7.89 -13.35
CA PRO A 130 0.11 -7.46 -14.53
C PRO A 130 -0.08 -5.95 -14.74
N VAL A 131 0.97 -5.30 -15.22
CA VAL A 131 0.96 -3.85 -15.53
C VAL A 131 -0.17 -3.49 -16.50
N GLU A 132 -0.49 -4.39 -17.42
CA GLU A 132 -1.59 -4.23 -18.37
C GLU A 132 -2.95 -4.04 -17.67
N GLY A 133 -3.14 -4.65 -16.51
CA GLY A 133 -4.34 -4.46 -15.68
C GLY A 133 -4.46 -3.02 -15.16
N ASN A 134 -3.35 -2.46 -14.65
CA ASN A 134 -3.28 -1.06 -14.21
C ASN A 134 -3.52 -0.11 -15.39
N LEU A 135 -2.89 -0.36 -16.54
CA LEU A 135 -3.07 0.45 -17.75
C LEU A 135 -4.53 0.41 -18.26
N ALA A 136 -5.19 -0.75 -18.20
CA ALA A 136 -6.60 -0.87 -18.59
C ALA A 136 -7.52 -0.12 -17.63
N HIS A 137 -7.22 -0.16 -16.32
CA HIS A 137 -7.96 0.60 -15.30
C HIS A 137 -7.81 2.11 -15.53
N ALA A 138 -6.58 2.59 -15.70
CA ALA A 138 -6.29 3.99 -16.01
C ALA A 138 -7.00 4.45 -17.30
N GLU A 139 -6.97 3.63 -18.35
CA GLU A 139 -7.68 3.93 -19.61
C GLU A 139 -9.18 4.11 -19.38
N ALA A 140 -9.80 3.20 -18.62
CA ALA A 140 -11.22 3.31 -18.29
C ALA A 140 -11.55 4.56 -17.47
N ALA A 141 -10.68 4.95 -16.53
CA ALA A 141 -10.84 6.16 -15.72
C ALA A 141 -10.72 7.43 -16.60
N ILE A 142 -9.72 7.49 -17.49
CA ILE A 142 -9.52 8.60 -18.43
C ILE A 142 -10.71 8.75 -19.38
N LEU A 143 -11.17 7.64 -19.99
CA LEU A 143 -12.32 7.65 -20.90
C LEU A 143 -13.62 8.07 -20.21
N ALA A 144 -13.77 7.76 -18.94
CA ALA A 144 -14.92 8.15 -18.13
C ALA A 144 -14.82 9.60 -17.57
N GLY A 145 -13.73 10.32 -17.83
CA GLY A 145 -13.47 11.66 -17.29
C GLY A 145 -13.34 11.68 -15.77
N ARG A 146 -12.92 10.57 -15.15
CA ARG A 146 -12.77 10.42 -13.69
C ARG A 146 -11.32 10.49 -13.24
N PHE A 147 -10.39 10.71 -14.16
CA PHE A 147 -8.98 10.83 -13.84
C PHE A 147 -8.73 12.17 -13.12
N ASP A 148 -8.06 12.11 -11.98
CA ASP A 148 -7.61 13.26 -11.21
C ASP A 148 -6.08 13.25 -11.17
N CYS A 149 -5.45 14.31 -11.67
CA CYS A 149 -4.00 14.46 -11.68
C CYS A 149 -3.45 15.21 -10.44
N SER A 150 -4.28 15.47 -9.43
CA SER A 150 -3.88 16.25 -8.25
C SER A 150 -2.80 15.55 -7.40
N ASP A 151 -2.75 14.24 -7.43
CA ASP A 151 -1.77 13.41 -6.71
C ASP A 151 -0.56 13.00 -7.58
N SER A 152 -0.53 13.38 -8.87
CA SER A 152 0.61 13.10 -9.77
C SER A 152 1.83 13.95 -9.42
N GLU A 153 3.04 13.45 -9.72
CA GLU A 153 4.25 14.25 -9.57
C GLU A 153 4.15 15.54 -10.43
N PRO A 154 4.61 16.69 -9.91
CA PRO A 154 4.51 17.98 -10.62
C PRO A 154 5.15 17.95 -12.02
N GLU A 155 6.19 17.14 -12.21
CA GLU A 155 6.92 17.02 -13.47
C GLU A 155 6.19 16.16 -14.50
N THR A 156 5.24 15.31 -14.07
CA THR A 156 4.54 14.39 -14.97
C THR A 156 3.70 15.11 -16.00
N PHE A 157 2.97 16.15 -15.60
CA PHE A 157 2.15 16.98 -16.47
C PHE A 157 2.63 18.45 -16.51
N GLY A 158 3.81 18.73 -15.92
CA GLY A 158 4.44 20.04 -15.90
C GLY A 158 5.20 20.37 -17.20
N PRO A 159 5.95 21.49 -17.21
CA PRO A 159 6.78 21.87 -18.35
C PRO A 159 7.79 20.78 -18.70
N GLY A 160 7.69 20.27 -19.94
CA GLY A 160 8.54 19.15 -20.41
C GLY A 160 8.00 17.75 -20.08
N GLY A 161 6.90 17.65 -19.36
CA GLY A 161 6.17 16.39 -19.09
C GLY A 161 5.18 16.03 -20.19
N PHE A 162 4.21 15.20 -19.85
CA PHE A 162 3.17 14.76 -20.78
C PHE A 162 2.07 15.83 -20.93
N GLU A 163 1.57 15.98 -22.14
CA GLU A 163 0.51 16.96 -22.47
C GLU A 163 -0.79 16.70 -21.68
N ASN A 164 -1.11 15.42 -21.48
CA ASN A 164 -2.32 14.98 -20.80
C ASN A 164 -2.21 13.50 -20.37
N PRO A 165 -3.15 12.99 -19.55
CA PRO A 165 -3.16 11.60 -19.08
C PRO A 165 -3.17 10.57 -20.21
N LYS A 166 -3.84 10.87 -21.33
CA LYS A 166 -3.86 9.98 -22.49
C LYS A 166 -2.50 9.84 -23.14
N ALA A 167 -1.75 10.94 -23.27
CA ALA A 167 -0.38 10.91 -23.83
C ALA A 167 0.56 10.08 -22.93
N LEU A 168 0.43 10.19 -21.61
CA LEU A 168 1.16 9.36 -20.65
C LEU A 168 0.77 7.87 -20.80
N LEU A 169 -0.52 7.56 -20.85
CA LEU A 169 -1.01 6.20 -21.04
C LEU A 169 -0.47 5.56 -22.34
N ASP A 170 -0.51 6.28 -23.45
CA ASP A 170 -0.02 5.80 -24.75
C ASP A 170 1.51 5.55 -24.70
N TRP A 171 2.26 6.41 -23.96
CA TRP A 171 3.68 6.21 -23.73
C TRP A 171 3.95 4.96 -22.90
N LEU A 172 3.26 4.78 -21.77
CA LEU A 172 3.42 3.62 -20.90
C LEU A 172 3.11 2.29 -21.62
N LYS A 173 2.08 2.26 -22.48
CA LYS A 173 1.75 1.08 -23.28
C LYS A 173 2.85 0.67 -24.26
N THR A 174 3.69 1.61 -24.69
CA THR A 174 4.74 1.38 -25.69
C THR A 174 6.15 1.25 -25.11
N HIS A 175 6.32 1.55 -23.81
CA HIS A 175 7.63 1.57 -23.13
C HIS A 175 7.69 0.59 -21.94
N LEU A 176 6.86 -0.47 -21.95
CA LEU A 176 6.85 -1.47 -20.90
C LEU A 176 8.23 -2.11 -20.74
N PRO A 177 8.89 -1.99 -19.57
CA PRO A 177 10.21 -2.58 -19.37
C PRO A 177 10.11 -4.11 -19.22
N PRO A 178 11.21 -4.85 -19.44
CA PRO A 178 11.27 -6.27 -19.13
C PRO A 178 10.94 -6.54 -17.66
N MET A 179 9.96 -7.42 -17.41
CA MET A 179 9.48 -7.74 -16.06
C MET A 179 10.52 -8.56 -15.27
N ASP A 180 10.81 -8.12 -14.06
CA ASP A 180 11.53 -8.86 -13.03
C ASP A 180 10.53 -9.33 -11.97
N ALA A 181 9.91 -10.47 -12.23
CA ALA A 181 8.75 -10.95 -11.49
C ALA A 181 9.06 -11.28 -10.03
N ALA A 182 8.28 -10.71 -9.13
CA ALA A 182 8.31 -11.01 -7.71
C ALA A 182 6.88 -10.97 -7.13
N VAL A 183 6.71 -11.46 -5.90
CA VAL A 183 5.54 -11.09 -5.11
C VAL A 183 5.77 -9.68 -4.58
N THR A 184 4.84 -8.78 -4.88
CA THR A 184 4.89 -7.37 -4.53
C THR A 184 3.78 -7.00 -3.56
N HIS A 185 3.94 -5.90 -2.85
CA HIS A 185 2.90 -5.26 -2.04
C HIS A 185 1.87 -4.55 -2.92
N GLY A 186 2.36 -3.88 -3.98
CA GLY A 186 1.55 -3.11 -4.91
C GLY A 186 1.17 -1.70 -4.43
N ASP A 187 1.45 -1.39 -3.15
CA ASP A 187 1.36 -0.06 -2.53
C ASP A 187 2.43 0.02 -1.42
N PHE A 188 3.70 -0.14 -1.80
CA PHE A 188 4.85 -0.20 -0.89
C PHE A 188 5.27 1.21 -0.48
N CYS A 189 4.53 1.81 0.46
CA CYS A 189 4.80 3.13 1.00
C CYS A 189 5.04 3.08 2.52
N LEU A 190 5.74 4.08 3.07
CA LEU A 190 6.17 4.09 4.48
C LEU A 190 5.03 3.91 5.50
N PRO A 191 3.81 4.48 5.29
CA PRO A 191 2.69 4.25 6.19
C PRO A 191 2.22 2.79 6.26
N ASN A 192 2.47 1.99 5.22
CA ASN A 192 2.05 0.58 5.14
C ASN A 192 3.05 -0.40 5.75
N LEU A 193 4.20 0.09 6.23
CA LEU A 193 5.31 -0.70 6.77
C LEU A 193 5.50 -0.39 8.26
N PHE A 194 5.65 -1.43 9.08
CA PHE A 194 5.75 -1.28 10.54
C PHE A 194 7.09 -1.76 11.09
N THR A 195 7.52 -1.12 12.18
CA THR A 195 8.72 -1.50 12.95
C THR A 195 8.46 -1.48 14.45
N ASP A 196 9.13 -2.36 15.20
CA ASP A 196 9.16 -2.31 16.66
C ASP A 196 10.26 -1.37 17.21
N GLY A 197 10.98 -0.68 16.32
CA GLY A 197 12.12 0.18 16.62
C GLY A 197 13.46 -0.51 16.52
N THR A 198 13.49 -1.81 16.17
CA THR A 198 14.71 -2.59 15.95
C THR A 198 14.75 -3.29 14.60
N ARG A 199 13.58 -3.68 14.05
CA ARG A 199 13.42 -4.39 12.78
C ARG A 199 12.04 -4.16 12.20
N PHE A 200 11.86 -4.57 10.98
CA PHE A 200 10.56 -4.66 10.32
C PHE A 200 9.63 -5.67 11.03
N THR A 201 8.35 -5.33 11.21
CA THR A 201 7.37 -6.17 11.92
C THR A 201 6.15 -6.55 11.10
N GLY A 202 5.86 -5.85 10.01
CA GLY A 202 4.74 -6.26 9.17
C GLY A 202 4.23 -5.22 8.21
N PHE A 203 3.38 -5.70 7.31
CA PHE A 203 2.67 -4.92 6.30
C PHE A 203 1.22 -4.71 6.70
N ILE A 204 0.65 -3.59 6.26
CA ILE A 204 -0.81 -3.38 6.21
C ILE A 204 -1.20 -3.01 4.78
N ASP A 205 -2.49 -2.99 4.48
CA ASP A 205 -3.07 -2.56 3.20
C ASP A 205 -2.54 -3.32 1.98
N VAL A 206 -2.46 -4.66 2.10
CA VAL A 206 -1.94 -5.57 1.07
C VAL A 206 -2.95 -5.91 -0.03
N GLY A 207 -4.02 -5.16 -0.20
CA GLY A 207 -5.07 -5.44 -1.20
C GLY A 207 -4.60 -5.44 -2.66
N SER A 208 -3.53 -4.73 -2.95
CA SER A 208 -2.89 -4.69 -4.26
C SER A 208 -1.79 -5.73 -4.44
N ALA A 209 -1.51 -6.57 -3.41
CA ALA A 209 -0.42 -7.52 -3.47
C ALA A 209 -0.65 -8.63 -4.51
N GLY A 210 0.44 -9.10 -5.11
CA GLY A 210 0.44 -10.14 -6.12
C GLY A 210 1.73 -10.22 -6.92
N ILE A 211 1.70 -10.99 -7.99
CA ILE A 211 2.86 -11.11 -8.90
C ILE A 211 2.91 -9.89 -9.80
N CYS A 212 3.97 -9.11 -9.67
CA CYS A 212 4.28 -7.97 -10.52
C CYS A 212 5.79 -7.85 -10.73
N ASP A 213 6.25 -6.83 -11.46
CA ASP A 213 7.66 -6.44 -11.44
C ASP A 213 8.04 -5.91 -10.05
N ARG A 214 9.15 -6.37 -9.46
CA ARG A 214 9.65 -5.86 -8.18
C ARG A 214 9.86 -4.35 -8.16
N TRP A 215 10.02 -3.74 -9.34
CA TRP A 215 10.21 -2.30 -9.49
C TRP A 215 8.95 -1.49 -9.16
N MET A 216 7.77 -2.12 -9.15
CA MET A 216 6.57 -1.49 -8.60
C MET A 216 6.81 -1.05 -7.15
N ASP A 217 7.21 -1.99 -6.29
CA ASP A 217 7.45 -1.69 -4.87
C ASP A 217 8.70 -0.81 -4.66
N LEU A 218 9.77 -1.01 -5.44
CA LEU A 218 10.96 -0.17 -5.37
C LEU A 218 10.67 1.28 -5.71
N ALA A 219 9.89 1.54 -6.77
CA ALA A 219 9.55 2.90 -7.19
C ALA A 219 8.62 3.59 -6.18
N LEU A 220 7.58 2.89 -5.71
CA LEU A 220 6.67 3.43 -4.70
C LEU A 220 7.39 3.69 -3.36
N GLY A 221 8.26 2.76 -2.95
CA GLY A 221 9.10 2.94 -1.76
C GLY A 221 10.05 4.12 -1.87
N TRP A 222 10.71 4.26 -3.01
CA TRP A 222 11.60 5.40 -3.30
C TRP A 222 10.83 6.72 -3.26
N ARG A 223 9.68 6.81 -3.93
CA ARG A 223 8.83 8.01 -3.94
C ARG A 223 8.30 8.34 -2.54
N SER A 224 7.82 7.34 -1.82
CA SER A 224 7.35 7.51 -0.44
C SER A 224 8.47 8.02 0.48
N LEU A 225 9.69 7.48 0.33
CA LEU A 225 10.86 7.93 1.09
C LEU A 225 11.23 9.38 0.74
N LYS A 226 11.23 9.75 -0.55
CA LYS A 226 11.46 11.11 -1.04
C LYS A 226 10.46 12.09 -0.40
N HIS A 227 9.16 11.86 -0.57
CA HIS A 227 8.11 12.76 -0.10
C HIS A 227 8.08 12.90 1.43
N ASN A 228 8.40 11.84 2.17
CA ASN A 228 8.47 11.89 3.62
C ASN A 228 9.75 12.57 4.14
N SER A 229 10.78 12.79 3.30
CA SER A 229 12.07 13.35 3.72
C SER A 229 12.38 14.74 3.16
N ASP A 230 11.79 15.13 2.01
CA ASP A 230 12.13 16.39 1.29
C ASP A 230 11.29 17.61 1.71
N GLY A 231 10.32 17.43 2.60
CA GLY A 231 9.44 18.51 3.06
C GLY A 231 8.06 18.49 2.40
N HIS A 232 7.77 17.57 1.48
CA HIS A 232 6.45 17.44 0.84
C HIS A 232 5.33 17.35 1.90
N TYR A 233 5.55 16.58 2.98
CA TYR A 233 4.65 16.50 4.12
C TYR A 233 5.04 17.40 5.30
N GLY A 234 5.81 18.48 5.04
CA GLY A 234 6.12 19.56 5.97
C GLY A 234 7.45 19.43 6.71
N LYS A 235 7.96 18.21 6.99
CA LYS A 235 9.24 18.03 7.70
C LYS A 235 10.34 17.55 6.75
N ILE A 236 11.53 18.16 6.85
CA ILE A 236 12.71 17.75 6.10
C ILE A 236 13.61 16.87 6.97
N TYR A 237 14.09 15.77 6.40
CA TYR A 237 15.04 14.85 7.01
C TYR A 237 16.32 14.76 6.15
N PRO A 238 17.28 15.69 6.32
CA PRO A 238 18.39 15.88 5.37
C PRO A 238 19.42 14.74 5.36
N LYS A 239 19.29 13.76 6.26
CA LYS A 239 20.16 12.58 6.31
C LYS A 239 19.61 11.40 5.51
N ILE A 240 18.43 11.53 4.93
CA ILE A 240 17.79 10.50 4.11
C ILE A 240 18.02 10.84 2.65
N ASP A 241 18.71 9.95 1.96
CA ASP A 241 18.79 9.94 0.50
C ASP A 241 17.90 8.80 -0.01
N PRO A 242 16.83 9.08 -0.78
CA PRO A 242 15.96 8.03 -1.31
C PRO A 242 16.70 6.97 -2.14
N ASP A 243 17.82 7.31 -2.78
CA ASP A 243 18.63 6.38 -3.56
C ASP A 243 19.33 5.32 -2.70
N ASP A 244 19.48 5.58 -1.39
CA ASP A 244 20.02 4.60 -0.45
C ASP A 244 19.14 3.36 -0.32
N LEU A 245 17.85 3.44 -0.68
CA LEU A 245 16.95 2.28 -0.73
C LEU A 245 17.48 1.19 -1.66
N PHE A 246 17.96 1.55 -2.85
CA PHE A 246 18.47 0.58 -3.82
C PHE A 246 19.69 -0.16 -3.27
N ARG A 247 20.60 0.58 -2.60
CA ARG A 247 21.78 -0.01 -1.95
C ARG A 247 21.37 -0.93 -0.80
N ALA A 248 20.44 -0.51 0.06
CA ALA A 248 19.94 -1.30 1.17
C ALA A 248 19.25 -2.59 0.69
N ALA A 249 18.47 -2.51 -0.38
CA ALA A 249 17.79 -3.65 -1.00
C ALA A 249 18.74 -4.54 -1.83
N GLY A 250 20.00 -4.14 -2.05
CA GLY A 250 20.96 -4.89 -2.86
C GLY A 250 20.64 -4.90 -4.36
N VAL A 251 19.97 -3.86 -4.87
CA VAL A 251 19.55 -3.72 -6.27
C VAL A 251 20.29 -2.55 -6.91
N ALA A 252 20.82 -2.74 -8.12
CA ALA A 252 21.36 -1.62 -8.89
C ALA A 252 20.20 -0.71 -9.34
N LYS A 253 20.35 0.62 -9.15
CA LYS A 253 19.35 1.57 -9.60
C LYS A 253 19.21 1.52 -11.13
N ASP A 254 17.96 1.39 -11.60
CA ASP A 254 17.57 1.46 -13.00
C ASP A 254 16.63 2.67 -13.16
N GLU A 255 17.17 3.75 -13.73
CA GLU A 255 16.46 5.02 -13.89
C GLU A 255 15.23 4.90 -14.81
N GLU A 256 15.30 4.00 -15.83
CA GLU A 256 14.19 3.80 -16.76
C GLU A 256 13.03 3.08 -16.08
N LYS A 257 13.33 2.01 -15.33
CA LYS A 257 12.30 1.30 -14.55
C LYS A 257 11.73 2.16 -13.44
N LEU A 258 12.58 2.88 -12.68
CA LEU A 258 12.13 3.80 -11.64
C LEU A 258 11.14 4.82 -12.22
N ARG A 259 11.54 5.49 -13.29
CA ARG A 259 10.68 6.46 -13.96
C ARG A 259 9.38 5.84 -14.47
N TYR A 260 9.46 4.65 -15.09
CA TYR A 260 8.29 3.96 -15.63
C TYR A 260 7.25 3.68 -14.56
N TYR A 261 7.66 3.12 -13.41
CA TYR A 261 6.73 2.72 -12.35
C TYR A 261 6.19 3.91 -11.55
N ILE A 262 6.95 5.02 -11.41
CA ILE A 262 6.42 6.28 -10.86
C ILE A 262 5.32 6.84 -11.79
N LEU A 263 5.59 6.92 -13.10
CA LEU A 263 4.63 7.39 -14.08
C LEU A 263 3.38 6.49 -14.19
N LEU A 264 3.54 5.19 -14.00
CA LEU A 264 2.42 4.25 -13.96
C LEU A 264 1.53 4.52 -12.75
N ASP A 265 2.12 4.79 -11.59
CA ASP A 265 1.37 5.10 -10.37
C ASP A 265 0.68 6.46 -10.44
N ASP A 266 1.26 7.43 -11.15
CA ASP A 266 0.62 8.73 -11.43
C ASP A 266 -0.68 8.62 -12.26
N LEU A 267 -0.96 7.45 -12.86
CA LEU A 267 -2.20 7.16 -13.58
C LEU A 267 -3.23 6.32 -12.80
N ASN A 268 -2.95 5.92 -11.55
CA ASN A 268 -3.83 5.04 -10.77
C ASN A 268 -4.64 5.72 -9.66
#